data_1ac621189b5f2ac382375f042d9ee584
#
_entry.id   1ac621189b5f2ac382375f042d9ee584
#
_cell.length_a   1.000
_cell.length_b   1.000
_cell.length_c   1.000
_cell.angle_alpha   90.00
_cell.angle_beta   90.00
_cell.angle_gamma   90.00
#
_symmetry.space_group_name_H-M   'P 1'
#
loop_
_entity.id
_entity.type
_entity.pdbx_description
1 polymer ?
#
loop_
_entity_poly.entity_id
_entity_poly.type
_entity_poly.pdbx_seq_one_letter_code
_entity_poly.pdbx_strand_id
1 'polypeptide(L)'
;RKKNVSVIFATQSLADIKDSSIAPAIIESCASRIFLPNPQATEPQIRTIYEGFGLNRRQIEIVATAQPKRDYYYQSRLGNRLFDLDLGPAALAFVGASTPQDQRDIDRVLLDAGVPGFAGAWLRHRGHDWAADLLPSFPGLAPGSLADQP
;
A
#
# COMPACT_ATOMS: atom_id res chain seq x y z
N ARG A 1 -7.60 19.57 16.01
CA ARG A 1 -6.35 19.18 15.28
C ARG A 1 -5.14 19.78 15.99
N LYS A 2 -4.83 19.27 17.17
CA LYS A 2 -3.75 19.84 17.99
C LYS A 2 -2.35 19.32 17.65
N LYS A 3 -2.23 18.30 16.80
CA LYS A 3 -0.93 17.73 16.38
C LYS A 3 -1.06 17.34 14.93
N ASN A 4 -0.11 17.76 14.06
CA ASN A 4 -0.07 17.41 12.64
C ASN A 4 0.29 15.92 12.48
N VAL A 5 -0.65 15.02 12.77
CA VAL A 5 -0.48 13.58 12.66
C VAL A 5 -1.42 13.04 11.60
N SER A 6 -0.89 12.25 10.67
CA SER A 6 -1.66 11.41 9.76
C SER A 6 -1.68 9.99 10.31
N VAL A 7 -2.84 9.36 10.27
CA VAL A 7 -3.02 7.96 10.68
C VAL A 7 -3.47 7.14 9.48
N ILE A 8 -2.71 6.08 9.19
CA ILE A 8 -3.10 5.05 8.22
C ILE A 8 -3.44 3.81 9.04
N PHE A 9 -4.64 3.29 8.82
CA PHE A 9 -5.13 2.08 9.46
C PHE A 9 -5.37 1.01 8.38
N ALA A 10 -4.87 -0.20 8.62
CA ALA A 10 -5.08 -1.35 7.73
C ALA A 10 -5.61 -2.54 8.55
N THR A 11 -6.54 -3.28 7.97
CA THR A 11 -7.08 -4.52 8.55
C THR A 11 -7.33 -5.54 7.45
N GLN A 12 -7.27 -6.81 7.82
CA GLN A 12 -7.62 -7.92 6.94
C GLN A 12 -9.13 -8.22 6.96
N SER A 13 -9.84 -7.79 8.02
CA SER A 13 -11.27 -8.04 8.19
C SER A 13 -11.99 -6.76 8.64
N LEU A 14 -13.04 -6.40 7.92
CA LEU A 14 -13.94 -5.32 8.33
C LEU A 14 -14.77 -5.69 9.57
N ALA A 15 -14.99 -6.98 9.81
CA ALA A 15 -15.69 -7.45 11.01
C ALA A 15 -14.92 -7.09 12.27
N ASP A 16 -13.58 -7.22 12.26
CA ASP A 16 -12.74 -6.89 13.41
C ASP A 16 -12.86 -5.41 13.79
N ILE A 17 -13.02 -4.53 12.78
CA ILE A 17 -13.27 -3.12 13.04
C ILE A 17 -14.68 -2.93 13.62
N LYS A 18 -15.70 -3.55 13.00
CA LYS A 18 -17.10 -3.38 13.42
C LYS A 18 -17.30 -3.73 14.89
N ASP A 19 -16.65 -4.78 15.35
CA ASP A 19 -16.75 -5.28 16.73
C ASP A 19 -15.82 -4.55 17.71
N SER A 20 -14.99 -3.63 17.20
CA SER A 20 -14.09 -2.82 18.03
C SER A 20 -14.81 -1.64 18.68
N SER A 21 -14.46 -1.33 19.92
CA SER A 21 -14.96 -0.14 20.64
C SER A 21 -14.59 1.19 19.95
N ILE A 22 -13.57 1.19 19.08
CA ILE A 22 -13.13 2.38 18.34
C ILE A 22 -13.74 2.46 16.93
N ALA A 23 -14.60 1.52 16.53
CA ALA A 23 -15.24 1.51 15.21
C ALA A 23 -15.90 2.84 14.83
N PRO A 24 -16.71 3.48 15.68
CA PRO A 24 -17.32 4.77 15.35
C PRO A 24 -16.27 5.85 15.05
N ALA A 25 -15.20 5.91 15.83
CA ALA A 25 -14.13 6.89 15.64
C ALA A 25 -13.37 6.65 14.32
N ILE A 26 -13.11 5.39 13.94
CA ILE A 26 -12.47 5.05 12.65
C ILE A 26 -13.39 5.42 11.49
N ILE A 27 -14.67 5.03 11.55
CA ILE A 27 -15.63 5.29 10.47
C ILE A 27 -15.83 6.80 10.28
N GLU A 28 -15.90 7.57 11.36
CA GLU A 28 -16.09 9.01 11.29
C GLU A 28 -14.82 9.77 10.86
N SER A 29 -13.65 9.36 11.37
CA SER A 29 -12.40 10.10 11.18
C SER A 29 -11.65 9.73 9.91
N CYS A 30 -11.81 8.48 9.39
CA CYS A 30 -11.18 8.05 8.16
C CYS A 30 -12.00 8.49 6.96
N ALA A 31 -11.72 9.70 6.47
CA ALA A 31 -12.42 10.30 5.34
C ALA A 31 -12.10 9.63 3.99
N SER A 32 -10.95 8.96 3.88
CA SER A 32 -10.52 8.20 2.71
C SER A 32 -10.39 6.73 3.07
N ARG A 33 -10.94 5.86 2.24
CA ARG A 33 -10.94 4.41 2.44
C ARG A 33 -10.61 3.70 1.15
N ILE A 34 -9.85 2.61 1.27
CA ILE A 34 -9.57 1.71 0.15
C ILE A 34 -10.08 0.33 0.53
N PHE A 35 -10.98 -0.20 -0.29
CA PHE A 35 -11.49 -1.55 -0.14
C PHE A 35 -10.84 -2.45 -1.17
N LEU A 36 -10.34 -3.58 -0.70
CA LEU A 36 -9.81 -4.63 -1.55
C LEU A 36 -10.94 -5.51 -2.09
N PRO A 37 -10.74 -6.16 -3.25
CA PRO A 37 -11.71 -7.08 -3.81
C PRO A 37 -12.10 -8.18 -2.82
N ASN A 38 -13.40 -8.41 -2.70
CA ASN A 38 -13.94 -9.49 -1.86
C ASN A 38 -15.16 -10.11 -2.55
N PRO A 39 -15.01 -11.30 -3.18
CA PRO A 39 -16.11 -11.99 -3.84
C PRO A 39 -17.32 -12.25 -2.94
N GLN A 40 -17.12 -12.34 -1.63
CA GLN A 40 -18.18 -12.57 -0.64
C GLN A 40 -18.90 -11.29 -0.19
N ALA A 41 -18.50 -10.12 -0.70
CA ALA A 41 -19.05 -8.82 -0.26
C ALA A 41 -20.56 -8.71 -0.43
N THR A 42 -21.15 -9.46 -1.37
CA THR A 42 -22.60 -9.50 -1.64
C THR A 42 -23.38 -10.45 -0.73
N GLU A 43 -22.73 -11.32 0.01
CA GLU A 43 -23.38 -12.22 0.97
C GLU A 43 -24.09 -11.40 2.07
N PRO A 44 -25.30 -11.77 2.49
CA PRO A 44 -26.12 -10.93 3.37
C PRO A 44 -25.41 -10.45 4.64
N GLN A 45 -24.64 -11.32 5.28
CA GLN A 45 -23.92 -11.00 6.51
C GLN A 45 -22.75 -10.05 6.27
N ILE A 46 -21.97 -10.30 5.20
CA ILE A 46 -20.82 -9.49 4.81
C ILE A 46 -21.28 -8.14 4.27
N ARG A 47 -22.33 -8.13 3.44
CA ARG A 47 -22.94 -6.92 2.88
C ARG A 47 -23.33 -5.91 3.96
N THR A 48 -23.95 -6.38 5.06
CA THR A 48 -24.33 -5.51 6.17
C THR A 48 -23.13 -4.79 6.78
N ILE A 49 -21.96 -5.42 6.78
CA ILE A 49 -20.73 -4.79 7.26
C ILE A 49 -20.33 -3.66 6.32
N TYR A 50 -20.27 -3.91 5.01
CA TYR A 50 -19.94 -2.87 4.02
C TYR A 50 -20.94 -1.70 4.03
N GLU A 51 -22.22 -1.98 4.20
CA GLU A 51 -23.28 -0.95 4.38
C GLU A 51 -22.98 -0.10 5.62
N GLY A 52 -22.55 -0.71 6.71
CA GLY A 52 -22.12 0.00 7.93
C GLY A 52 -20.92 0.93 7.71
N PHE A 53 -20.06 0.64 6.72
CA PHE A 53 -18.97 1.52 6.28
C PHE A 53 -19.41 2.54 5.23
N GLY A 54 -20.71 2.61 4.91
CA GLY A 54 -21.28 3.62 4.02
C GLY A 54 -21.21 3.28 2.54
N LEU A 55 -21.04 2.01 2.17
CA LEU A 55 -21.15 1.57 0.79
C LEU A 55 -22.63 1.27 0.45
N ASN A 56 -23.05 1.72 -0.72
CA ASN A 56 -24.34 1.32 -1.28
C ASN A 56 -24.22 -0.02 -2.03
N ARG A 57 -25.37 -0.60 -2.40
CA ARG A 57 -25.44 -1.89 -3.09
C ARG A 57 -24.53 -1.96 -4.33
N ARG A 58 -24.55 -0.92 -5.17
CA ARG A 58 -23.74 -0.89 -6.40
C ARG A 58 -22.23 -0.89 -6.10
N GLN A 59 -21.81 -0.16 -5.08
CA GLN A 59 -20.41 -0.11 -4.64
C GLN A 59 -19.94 -1.47 -4.10
N ILE A 60 -20.81 -2.16 -3.37
CA ILE A 60 -20.54 -3.52 -2.86
C ILE A 60 -20.41 -4.52 -4.02
N GLU A 61 -21.28 -4.41 -5.03
CA GLU A 61 -21.17 -5.22 -6.26
C GLU A 61 -19.84 -4.99 -6.98
N ILE A 62 -19.37 -3.73 -7.06
CA ILE A 62 -18.07 -3.40 -7.65
C ILE A 62 -16.93 -4.09 -6.84
N VAL A 63 -16.96 -4.00 -5.51
CA VAL A 63 -15.96 -4.66 -4.66
C VAL A 63 -15.99 -6.19 -4.83
N ALA A 64 -17.20 -6.77 -4.99
CA ALA A 64 -17.36 -8.21 -5.17
C ALA A 64 -16.83 -8.72 -6.51
N THR A 65 -16.92 -7.91 -7.56
CA THR A 65 -16.54 -8.28 -8.94
C THR A 65 -15.14 -7.80 -9.33
N ALA A 66 -14.50 -6.98 -8.50
CA ALA A 66 -13.17 -6.45 -8.73
C ALA A 66 -12.11 -7.57 -8.72
N GLN A 67 -11.07 -7.40 -9.52
CA GLN A 67 -10.00 -8.38 -9.67
C GLN A 67 -8.99 -8.28 -8.51
N PRO A 68 -8.79 -9.36 -7.73
CA PRO A 68 -7.79 -9.38 -6.65
C PRO A 68 -6.38 -9.05 -7.14
N LYS A 69 -5.61 -8.35 -6.31
CA LYS A 69 -4.22 -7.91 -6.55
C LYS A 69 -4.06 -6.88 -7.68
N ARG A 70 -5.14 -6.45 -8.30
CA ARG A 70 -5.14 -5.48 -9.39
C ARG A 70 -6.03 -4.28 -9.05
N ASP A 71 -7.28 -4.54 -8.74
CA ASP A 71 -8.28 -3.49 -8.57
C ASP A 71 -8.39 -3.06 -7.10
N TYR A 72 -8.57 -1.76 -6.89
CA TYR A 72 -8.74 -1.14 -5.59
C TYR A 72 -9.93 -0.20 -5.64
N TYR A 73 -10.89 -0.34 -4.73
CA TYR A 73 -12.04 0.55 -4.66
C TYR A 73 -11.77 1.67 -3.65
N TYR A 74 -11.55 2.86 -4.17
CA TYR A 74 -11.32 4.07 -3.38
C TYR A 74 -12.62 4.81 -3.11
N GLN A 75 -12.83 5.18 -1.85
CA GLN A 75 -13.95 6.00 -1.38
C GLN A 75 -13.41 7.22 -0.64
N SER A 76 -13.93 8.40 -0.98
CA SER A 76 -13.62 9.64 -0.28
C SER A 76 -14.78 10.63 -0.35
N ARG A 77 -14.63 11.76 0.34
CA ARG A 77 -15.60 12.88 0.26
C ARG A 77 -15.63 13.54 -1.14
N LEU A 78 -14.57 13.40 -1.93
CA LEU A 78 -14.47 13.97 -3.27
C LEU A 78 -15.03 13.03 -4.36
N GLY A 79 -15.37 11.81 -4.00
CA GLY A 79 -15.91 10.81 -4.93
C GLY A 79 -15.33 9.43 -4.69
N ASN A 80 -15.80 8.50 -5.49
CA ASN A 80 -15.45 7.08 -5.42
C ASN A 80 -14.99 6.60 -6.79
N ARG A 81 -14.01 5.71 -6.82
CA ARG A 81 -13.51 5.10 -8.06
C ARG A 81 -12.94 3.70 -7.82
N LEU A 82 -13.08 2.87 -8.82
CA LEU A 82 -12.23 1.68 -8.98
C LEU A 82 -10.97 2.11 -9.73
N PHE A 83 -9.80 1.69 -9.30
CA PHE A 83 -8.55 1.96 -9.98
C PHE A 83 -7.64 0.75 -9.95
N ASP A 84 -6.84 0.61 -10.98
CA ASP A 84 -5.72 -0.33 -11.05
C ASP A 84 -4.46 0.41 -10.59
N LEU A 85 -3.71 -0.20 -9.68
CA LEU A 85 -2.46 0.40 -9.23
C LEU A 85 -1.36 0.31 -10.29
N ASP A 86 -1.47 -0.69 -11.18
CA ASP A 86 -0.59 -0.96 -12.34
C ASP A 86 0.90 -0.67 -12.07
N LEU A 87 1.39 -1.22 -10.97
CA LEU A 87 2.79 -1.11 -10.62
C LEU A 87 3.61 -1.92 -11.63
N GLY A 88 4.44 -1.23 -12.40
CA GLY A 88 5.38 -1.87 -13.29
C GLY A 88 6.41 -2.74 -12.54
N PRO A 89 7.13 -3.62 -13.26
CA PRO A 89 8.03 -4.61 -12.65
C PRO A 89 9.12 -3.97 -11.77
N ALA A 90 9.61 -2.79 -12.11
CA ALA A 90 10.60 -2.09 -11.31
C ALA A 90 10.03 -1.66 -9.94
N ALA A 91 8.81 -1.12 -9.89
CA ALA A 91 8.17 -0.77 -8.62
C ALA A 91 7.84 -2.03 -7.80
N LEU A 92 7.36 -3.10 -8.46
CA LEU A 92 7.08 -4.38 -7.81
C LEU A 92 8.33 -5.04 -7.22
N ALA A 93 9.51 -4.82 -7.80
CA ALA A 93 10.76 -5.31 -7.24
C ALA A 93 11.02 -4.79 -5.81
N PHE A 94 10.56 -3.57 -5.50
CA PHE A 94 10.69 -2.98 -4.17
C PHE A 94 9.50 -3.32 -3.26
N VAL A 95 8.27 -3.02 -3.71
CA VAL A 95 7.09 -3.14 -2.83
C VAL A 95 6.62 -4.59 -2.65
N GLY A 96 7.01 -5.49 -3.54
CA GLY A 96 6.69 -6.91 -3.47
C GLY A 96 7.68 -7.75 -2.66
N ALA A 97 8.79 -7.17 -2.24
CA ALA A 97 9.81 -7.84 -1.43
C ALA A 97 9.32 -7.97 0.02
N SER A 98 8.76 -9.12 0.38
CA SER A 98 8.09 -9.32 1.68
C SER A 98 8.43 -10.63 2.37
N THR A 99 9.24 -11.49 1.76
CA THR A 99 9.62 -12.77 2.33
C THR A 99 10.88 -12.65 3.21
N PRO A 100 11.12 -13.59 4.14
CA PRO A 100 12.37 -13.64 4.89
C PRO A 100 13.62 -13.78 4.01
N GLN A 101 13.47 -14.37 2.81
CA GLN A 101 14.57 -14.44 1.85
C GLN A 101 14.83 -13.07 1.22
N ASP A 102 13.78 -12.36 0.81
CA ASP A 102 13.92 -10.99 0.29
C ASP A 102 14.64 -10.10 1.31
N GLN A 103 14.31 -10.21 2.60
CA GLN A 103 14.98 -9.42 3.63
C GLN A 103 16.49 -9.72 3.70
N ARG A 104 16.90 -11.00 3.68
CA ARG A 104 18.33 -11.36 3.66
C ARG A 104 19.05 -10.84 2.43
N ASP A 105 18.39 -10.88 1.28
CA ASP A 105 18.96 -10.40 0.02
C ASP A 105 19.06 -8.86 0.03
N ILE A 106 18.05 -8.16 0.57
CA ILE A 106 18.10 -6.70 0.79
C ILE A 106 19.27 -6.33 1.68
N ASP A 107 19.43 -6.99 2.84
CA ASP A 107 20.50 -6.71 3.80
C ASP A 107 21.89 -6.90 3.15
N ARG A 108 22.04 -7.97 2.35
CA ARG A 108 23.28 -8.24 1.61
C ARG A 108 23.57 -7.16 0.57
N VAL A 109 22.59 -6.87 -0.28
CA VAL A 109 22.74 -5.87 -1.35
C VAL A 109 23.02 -4.49 -0.76
N LEU A 110 22.37 -4.15 0.36
CA LEU A 110 22.58 -2.88 1.05
C LEU A 110 23.99 -2.79 1.65
N LEU A 111 24.50 -3.90 2.21
CA LEU A 111 25.86 -3.97 2.75
C LEU A 111 26.90 -3.77 1.64
N ASP A 112 26.71 -4.41 0.48
CA ASP A 112 27.66 -4.41 -0.62
C ASP A 112 27.65 -3.08 -1.41
N ALA A 113 26.48 -2.54 -1.69
CA ALA A 113 26.30 -1.35 -2.54
C ALA A 113 26.18 -0.02 -1.76
N GLY A 114 25.93 -0.10 -0.45
CA GLY A 114 25.60 1.06 0.36
C GLY A 114 24.25 1.70 -0.02
N VAL A 115 23.77 2.65 0.80
CA VAL A 115 22.50 3.33 0.58
C VAL A 115 22.41 4.01 -0.80
N PRO A 116 23.44 4.73 -1.28
CA PRO A 116 23.36 5.39 -2.59
C PRO A 116 23.27 4.43 -3.77
N GLY A 117 23.90 3.25 -3.68
CA GLY A 117 23.95 2.24 -4.73
C GLY A 117 22.81 1.21 -4.66
N PHE A 118 22.09 1.17 -3.54
CA PHE A 118 21.12 0.11 -3.24
C PHE A 118 20.07 -0.06 -4.33
N ALA A 119 19.42 1.01 -4.79
CA ALA A 119 18.31 0.92 -5.73
C ALA A 119 18.73 0.25 -7.05
N GLY A 120 19.88 0.64 -7.60
CA GLY A 120 20.42 0.04 -8.83
C GLY A 120 20.84 -1.41 -8.64
N ALA A 121 21.55 -1.69 -7.54
CA ALA A 121 22.00 -3.04 -7.22
C ALA A 121 20.83 -3.98 -6.94
N TRP A 122 19.79 -3.51 -6.25
CA TRP A 122 18.57 -4.28 -5.99
C TRP A 122 17.80 -4.59 -7.27
N LEU A 123 17.63 -3.62 -8.17
CA LEU A 123 16.97 -3.85 -9.45
C LEU A 123 17.73 -4.90 -10.27
N ARG A 124 19.06 -4.84 -10.32
CA ARG A 124 19.89 -5.87 -11.01
C ARG A 124 19.73 -7.23 -10.33
N HIS A 125 19.76 -7.29 -9.01
CA HIS A 125 19.53 -8.54 -8.27
C HIS A 125 18.17 -9.17 -8.59
N ARG A 126 17.16 -8.33 -8.87
CA ARG A 126 15.80 -8.77 -9.26
C ARG A 126 15.64 -9.01 -10.78
N GLY A 127 16.71 -8.91 -11.56
CA GLY A 127 16.68 -9.13 -13.01
C GLY A 127 16.11 -7.97 -13.84
N HIS A 128 16.15 -6.75 -13.28
CA HIS A 128 15.63 -5.54 -13.94
C HIS A 128 16.76 -4.59 -14.32
N ASP A 129 17.78 -5.08 -15.03
CA ASP A 129 18.97 -4.31 -15.45
C ASP A 129 18.60 -3.04 -16.20
N TRP A 130 17.63 -3.15 -17.12
CA TRP A 130 17.11 -2.01 -17.89
C TRP A 130 16.61 -0.86 -16.99
N ALA A 131 15.99 -1.17 -15.86
CA ALA A 131 15.49 -0.15 -14.93
C ALA A 131 16.62 0.41 -14.08
N ALA A 132 17.61 -0.42 -13.73
CA ALA A 132 18.81 0.03 -13.01
C ALA A 132 19.63 1.02 -13.85
N ASP A 133 19.70 0.82 -15.16
CA ASP A 133 20.46 1.68 -16.08
C ASP A 133 19.78 3.03 -16.34
N LEU A 134 18.48 3.13 -16.08
CA LEU A 134 17.73 4.39 -16.15
C LEU A 134 17.84 5.24 -14.86
N LEU A 135 18.38 4.68 -13.78
CA LEU A 135 18.55 5.46 -12.55
C LEU A 135 19.62 6.53 -12.78
N PRO A 136 19.33 7.79 -12.39
CA PRO A 136 20.33 8.83 -12.46
C PRO A 136 21.52 8.44 -11.57
N SER A 137 22.72 8.61 -12.11
CA SER A 137 23.92 8.58 -11.30
C SER A 137 23.85 9.77 -10.35
N PHE A 138 23.53 9.53 -9.07
CA PHE A 138 23.62 10.56 -8.04
C PHE A 138 25.08 10.63 -7.55
N PRO A 139 25.91 11.55 -8.06
CA PRO A 139 27.22 11.78 -7.48
C PRO A 139 27.02 12.54 -6.16
N GLY A 140 27.21 11.82 -5.03
CA GLY A 140 27.48 12.51 -3.79
C GLY A 140 26.34 12.68 -2.80
N LEU A 141 25.72 11.58 -2.34
CA LEU A 141 25.30 11.50 -0.95
C LEU A 141 26.41 10.70 -0.22
N ALA A 142 27.43 11.41 0.21
CA ALA A 142 28.43 10.84 1.12
C ALA A 142 27.69 10.32 2.38
N PRO A 143 28.09 9.17 2.94
CA PRO A 143 27.55 8.71 4.20
C PRO A 143 27.87 9.76 5.27
N GLY A 144 26.87 10.51 5.72
CA GLY A 144 27.04 11.55 6.75
C GLY A 144 26.19 12.83 6.60
N SER A 145 25.53 13.06 5.47
CA SER A 145 24.86 14.37 5.25
C SER A 145 23.42 14.48 5.82
N LEU A 146 22.90 13.46 6.47
CA LEU A 146 21.57 13.49 7.09
C LEU A 146 21.58 13.80 8.60
N ALA A 147 22.77 14.02 9.20
CA ALA A 147 22.88 14.29 10.63
C ALA A 147 22.86 15.77 11.02
N ASP A 148 22.90 16.70 10.04
CA ASP A 148 22.99 18.14 10.28
C ASP A 148 21.92 18.93 9.49
N GLN A 149 20.66 18.66 9.74
CA GLN A 149 19.60 19.63 9.43
C GLN A 149 18.82 19.95 10.71
N PRO A 150 18.74 21.24 11.09
CA PRO A 150 18.13 21.72 12.32
C PRO A 150 16.62 21.52 12.38
#